data_2d362fef95feed1f929a2b876014b3f9
#
_entry.id   2d362fef95feed1f929a2b876014b3f9
#
_cell.length_a   1.000
_cell.length_b   1.000
_cell.length_c   1.000
_cell.angle_alpha   90.00
_cell.angle_beta   90.00
_cell.angle_gamma   90.00
#
_symmetry.space_group_name_H-M   'P 1'
#
loop_
_entity.id
_entity.type
_entity.pdbx_description
1 polymer ?
#
loop_
_entity_poly.entity_id
_entity_poly.type
_entity_poly.pdbx_seq_one_letter_code
_entity_poly.pdbx_strand_id
1 'polypeptide(L)'
;MINGFKLAAFADEASSNFDGQIKAMERNGIEMLEIRGVNGENVAKISAGKAKEVKKKLDDAGLSVWSIGSPVGKTDIRDDFTFEAEQFKRVLETAYITQAKCIRLFSFYGTDGKAEYKDEVFDRLSRYVDMAKGSGVILCHENEKGIYGDVASRCSEIHRALPEIKAVFDPANFIQSGQDTLPAWDLLKEYVYYFHI
;
A
#
# COMPACT_ATOMS: atom_id res chain seq x y z
N MET A 1 17.05 10.38 10.13
CA MET A 1 16.04 9.90 11.12
C MET A 1 15.53 11.10 11.89
N ILE A 2 14.22 11.29 11.95
CA ILE A 2 13.61 12.32 12.80
C ILE A 2 13.03 11.59 14.02
N ASN A 3 13.57 11.85 15.23
CA ASN A 3 13.09 11.28 16.49
C ASN A 3 12.88 9.74 16.48
N GLY A 4 13.77 8.99 15.83
CA GLY A 4 13.67 7.53 15.75
C GLY A 4 12.84 6.99 14.57
N PHE A 5 12.10 7.83 13.85
CA PHE A 5 11.36 7.43 12.65
C PHE A 5 12.28 7.39 11.42
N LYS A 6 12.02 6.42 10.54
CA LYS A 6 12.60 6.39 9.20
C LYS A 6 11.61 7.02 8.23
N LEU A 7 12.13 7.76 7.24
CA LEU A 7 11.31 8.38 6.21
C LEU A 7 11.37 7.56 4.93
N ALA A 8 10.20 7.37 4.31
CA ALA A 8 10.05 6.91 2.94
C ALA A 8 9.26 7.97 2.15
N ALA A 9 9.39 8.01 0.84
CA ALA A 9 8.67 8.98 0.03
C ALA A 9 8.01 8.36 -1.20
N PHE A 10 6.89 8.96 -1.61
CA PHE A 10 6.31 8.84 -2.95
C PHE A 10 7.10 9.71 -3.91
N ALA A 11 8.23 9.21 -4.40
CA ALA A 11 9.16 10.00 -5.19
C ALA A 11 8.60 10.41 -6.58
N ASP A 12 7.52 9.76 -7.04
CA ASP A 12 6.80 10.12 -8.27
C ASP A 12 6.07 11.47 -8.17
N GLU A 13 5.88 12.01 -6.98
CA GLU A 13 5.41 13.40 -6.78
C GLU A 13 6.47 14.44 -7.12
N ALA A 14 7.74 14.09 -7.00
CA ALA A 14 8.83 14.99 -7.39
C ALA A 14 9.15 14.92 -8.90
N SER A 15 8.94 13.77 -9.53
CA SER A 15 9.20 13.56 -10.96
C SER A 15 8.48 12.33 -11.50
N SER A 16 7.88 12.44 -12.69
CA SER A 16 7.37 11.27 -13.41
C SER A 16 8.50 10.36 -13.93
N ASN A 17 9.70 10.94 -14.22
CA ASN A 17 10.86 10.18 -14.66
C ASN A 17 11.59 9.54 -13.47
N PHE A 18 11.93 8.26 -13.57
CA PHE A 18 12.49 7.52 -12.45
C PHE A 18 13.88 8.00 -12.02
N ASP A 19 14.73 8.43 -12.96
CA ASP A 19 16.04 9.00 -12.62
C ASP A 19 15.87 10.36 -11.90
N GLY A 20 14.82 11.11 -12.23
CA GLY A 20 14.41 12.32 -11.51
C GLY A 20 13.93 12.02 -10.09
N GLN A 21 13.22 10.92 -9.90
CA GLN A 21 12.81 10.44 -8.57
C GLN A 21 14.03 10.13 -7.69
N ILE A 22 15.00 9.37 -8.21
CA ILE A 22 16.25 9.03 -7.51
C ILE A 22 16.99 10.32 -7.09
N LYS A 23 17.18 11.26 -8.01
CA LYS A 23 17.83 12.56 -7.70
C LYS A 23 17.09 13.36 -6.63
N ALA A 24 15.76 13.28 -6.60
CA ALA A 24 14.97 13.95 -5.56
C ALA A 24 15.18 13.29 -4.19
N MET A 25 15.26 11.98 -4.14
CA MET A 25 15.57 11.22 -2.92
C MET A 25 16.94 11.57 -2.37
N GLU A 26 17.98 11.49 -3.22
CA GLU A 26 19.37 11.85 -2.87
C GLU A 26 19.48 13.26 -2.32
N ARG A 27 18.88 14.25 -3.03
CA ARG A 27 18.91 15.67 -2.64
C ARG A 27 18.27 15.92 -1.27
N ASN A 28 17.25 15.13 -0.90
CA ASN A 28 16.55 15.29 0.37
C ASN A 28 17.06 14.32 1.46
N GLY A 29 18.06 13.49 1.18
CA GLY A 29 18.61 12.51 2.14
C GLY A 29 17.61 11.46 2.58
N ILE A 30 16.66 11.08 1.71
CA ILE A 30 15.68 10.03 1.97
C ILE A 30 16.13 8.75 1.29
N GLU A 31 16.30 7.67 2.04
CA GLU A 31 16.91 6.43 1.58
C GLU A 31 15.88 5.35 1.18
N MET A 32 14.60 5.56 1.50
CA MET A 32 13.55 4.57 1.25
C MET A 32 12.43 5.15 0.40
N LEU A 33 11.97 4.35 -0.58
CA LEU A 33 10.83 4.71 -1.44
C LEU A 33 9.61 3.85 -1.08
N GLU A 34 8.44 4.47 -1.17
CA GLU A 34 7.21 3.78 -1.49
C GLU A 34 6.94 3.99 -2.98
N ILE A 35 7.08 2.92 -3.80
CA ILE A 35 6.96 3.03 -5.25
C ILE A 35 5.49 2.94 -5.65
N ARG A 36 5.00 4.02 -6.28
CA ARG A 36 3.65 4.12 -6.84
C ARG A 36 3.68 4.19 -8.36
N GLY A 37 4.66 4.87 -8.92
CA GLY A 37 4.83 5.07 -10.36
C GLY A 37 6.28 5.08 -10.82
N VAL A 38 6.53 4.57 -12.03
CA VAL A 38 7.84 4.50 -12.67
C VAL A 38 7.73 4.99 -14.11
N ASN A 39 8.37 6.10 -14.46
CA ASN A 39 8.32 6.71 -15.80
C ASN A 39 6.88 6.95 -16.29
N GLY A 40 5.98 7.40 -15.41
CA GLY A 40 4.57 7.65 -15.69
C GLY A 40 3.69 6.40 -15.74
N GLU A 41 4.25 5.21 -15.56
CA GLU A 41 3.50 3.96 -15.50
C GLU A 41 3.23 3.55 -14.04
N ASN A 42 1.98 3.13 -13.75
CA ASN A 42 1.63 2.64 -12.40
C ASN A 42 2.41 1.35 -12.08
N VAL A 43 2.89 1.22 -10.87
CA VAL A 43 3.69 0.09 -10.38
C VAL A 43 3.01 -1.27 -10.60
N ALA A 44 1.68 -1.34 -10.58
CA ALA A 44 0.92 -2.57 -10.83
C ALA A 44 0.91 -3.02 -12.31
N LYS A 45 1.45 -2.19 -13.21
CA LYS A 45 1.49 -2.47 -14.65
C LYS A 45 2.91 -2.74 -15.17
N ILE A 46 3.95 -2.37 -14.44
CA ILE A 46 5.33 -2.57 -14.90
C ILE A 46 5.64 -4.06 -15.07
N SER A 47 6.45 -4.38 -16.07
CA SER A 47 6.92 -5.75 -16.29
C SER A 47 8.00 -6.17 -15.29
N ALA A 48 8.20 -7.48 -15.12
CA ALA A 48 9.31 -8.02 -14.34
C ALA A 48 10.69 -7.52 -14.82
N GLY A 49 10.87 -7.34 -16.14
CA GLY A 49 12.08 -6.72 -16.71
C GLY A 49 12.27 -5.30 -16.21
N LYS A 50 11.20 -4.49 -16.21
CA LYS A 50 11.23 -3.12 -15.71
C LYS A 50 11.48 -3.06 -14.21
N ALA A 51 10.87 -3.98 -13.43
CA ALA A 51 11.13 -4.08 -11.99
C ALA A 51 12.61 -4.37 -11.68
N LYS A 52 13.28 -5.22 -12.48
CA LYS A 52 14.73 -5.49 -12.36
C LYS A 52 15.60 -4.27 -12.69
N GLU A 53 15.22 -3.48 -13.72
CA GLU A 53 15.89 -2.21 -14.04
C GLU A 53 15.76 -1.21 -12.89
N VAL A 54 14.55 -1.09 -12.33
CA VAL A 54 14.25 -0.24 -11.16
C VAL A 54 15.13 -0.66 -9.99
N LYS A 55 15.14 -1.95 -9.65
CA LYS A 55 15.95 -2.48 -8.55
C LYS A 55 17.44 -2.15 -8.74
N LYS A 56 17.97 -2.40 -9.95
CA LYS A 56 19.38 -2.09 -10.23
C LYS A 56 19.69 -0.60 -10.02
N LYS A 57 18.86 0.30 -10.53
CA LYS A 57 19.06 1.75 -10.36
C LYS A 57 19.01 2.18 -8.90
N LEU A 58 18.12 1.60 -8.11
CA LEU A 58 18.04 1.87 -6.68
C LEU A 58 19.29 1.38 -5.94
N ASP A 59 19.77 0.18 -6.26
CA ASP A 59 20.99 -0.37 -5.67
C ASP A 59 22.21 0.49 -6.00
N ASP A 60 22.34 0.91 -7.26
CA ASP A 60 23.42 1.80 -7.72
C ASP A 60 23.40 3.15 -6.97
N ALA A 61 22.23 3.63 -6.55
CA ALA A 61 22.02 4.86 -5.78
C ALA A 61 22.04 4.67 -4.25
N GLY A 62 22.18 3.45 -3.75
CA GLY A 62 22.11 3.15 -2.31
C GLY A 62 20.72 3.31 -1.70
N LEU A 63 19.66 3.27 -2.53
CA LEU A 63 18.27 3.41 -2.12
C LEU A 63 17.58 2.05 -1.98
N SER A 64 16.55 1.99 -1.16
CA SER A 64 15.76 0.78 -0.93
C SER A 64 14.27 1.01 -1.10
N VAL A 65 13.51 -0.09 -1.31
CA VAL A 65 12.06 -0.03 -1.39
C VAL A 65 11.48 -0.40 -0.03
N TRP A 66 10.75 0.52 0.58
CA TRP A 66 9.96 0.26 1.77
C TRP A 66 8.67 -0.46 1.41
N SER A 67 7.89 0.12 0.52
CA SER A 67 6.56 -0.36 0.15
C SER A 67 6.32 -0.28 -1.35
N ILE A 68 5.51 -1.20 -1.85
CA ILE A 68 4.83 -1.02 -3.14
C ILE A 68 3.51 -0.30 -2.88
N GLY A 69 3.43 0.97 -3.25
CA GLY A 69 2.23 1.81 -3.17
C GLY A 69 1.21 1.41 -4.23
N SER A 70 0.70 0.20 -4.14
CA SER A 70 -0.15 -0.41 -5.16
C SER A 70 -1.57 0.14 -5.15
N PRO A 71 -2.32 0.08 -6.28
CA PRO A 71 -3.74 0.38 -6.34
C PRO A 71 -4.62 -0.84 -6.03
N VAL A 72 -4.06 -1.95 -5.56
CA VAL A 72 -4.80 -3.19 -5.26
C VAL A 72 -5.90 -2.91 -4.26
N GLY A 73 -7.12 -3.35 -4.57
CA GLY A 73 -8.32 -3.05 -3.78
C GLY A 73 -8.92 -1.66 -4.05
N LYS A 74 -8.44 -0.91 -5.06
CA LYS A 74 -9.08 0.33 -5.58
C LYS A 74 -10.01 0.06 -6.78
N THR A 75 -10.56 -1.13 -6.88
CA THR A 75 -11.59 -1.51 -7.84
C THR A 75 -12.96 -1.53 -7.18
N ASP A 76 -14.03 -1.55 -7.97
CA ASP A 76 -15.39 -1.68 -7.44
C ASP A 76 -15.60 -3.10 -6.89
N ILE A 77 -16.25 -3.23 -5.75
CA ILE A 77 -16.52 -4.55 -5.12
C ILE A 77 -17.38 -5.46 -6.01
N ARG A 78 -18.11 -4.89 -6.95
CA ARG A 78 -18.98 -5.60 -7.91
C ARG A 78 -18.24 -6.12 -9.12
N ASP A 79 -16.99 -5.67 -9.36
CA ASP A 79 -16.17 -6.14 -10.48
C ASP A 79 -15.69 -7.57 -10.24
N ASP A 80 -15.39 -8.27 -11.37
CA ASP A 80 -14.82 -9.61 -11.30
C ASP A 80 -13.43 -9.58 -10.64
N PHE A 81 -13.29 -10.32 -9.57
CA PHE A 81 -12.04 -10.41 -8.80
C PHE A 81 -10.88 -11.04 -9.58
N THR A 82 -11.15 -11.75 -10.67
CA THR A 82 -10.09 -12.43 -11.45
C THR A 82 -9.04 -11.43 -11.97
N PHE A 83 -9.49 -10.28 -12.47
CA PHE A 83 -8.59 -9.22 -12.95
C PHE A 83 -7.73 -8.65 -11.81
N GLU A 84 -8.36 -8.41 -10.69
CA GLU A 84 -7.72 -7.87 -9.48
C GLU A 84 -6.69 -8.87 -8.93
N ALA A 85 -7.01 -10.16 -8.89
CA ALA A 85 -6.09 -11.21 -8.48
C ALA A 85 -4.85 -11.28 -9.39
N GLU A 86 -5.03 -11.17 -10.70
CA GLU A 86 -3.89 -11.14 -11.64
C GLU A 86 -3.04 -9.86 -11.48
N GLN A 87 -3.67 -8.73 -11.18
CA GLN A 87 -2.95 -7.49 -10.85
C GLN A 87 -2.13 -7.67 -9.57
N PHE A 88 -2.71 -8.27 -8.54
CA PHE A 88 -2.00 -8.53 -7.28
C PHE A 88 -0.80 -9.46 -7.47
N LYS A 89 -0.90 -10.50 -8.31
CA LYS A 89 0.26 -11.37 -8.63
C LYS A 89 1.43 -10.58 -9.20
N ARG A 90 1.16 -9.65 -10.13
CA ARG A 90 2.21 -8.78 -10.71
C ARG A 90 2.82 -7.84 -9.66
N VAL A 91 1.99 -7.29 -8.79
CA VAL A 91 2.45 -6.44 -7.68
C VAL A 91 3.34 -7.25 -6.73
N LEU A 92 2.96 -8.49 -6.42
CA LEU A 92 3.72 -9.38 -5.55
C LEU A 92 5.07 -9.75 -6.18
N GLU A 93 5.10 -10.05 -7.49
CA GLU A 93 6.34 -10.28 -8.25
C GLU A 93 7.25 -9.04 -8.23
N THR A 94 6.67 -7.86 -8.42
CA THR A 94 7.41 -6.58 -8.34
C THR A 94 7.98 -6.36 -6.94
N ALA A 95 7.22 -6.64 -5.89
CA ALA A 95 7.68 -6.54 -4.51
C ALA A 95 8.85 -7.50 -4.23
N TYR A 96 8.76 -8.74 -4.73
CA TYR A 96 9.83 -9.72 -4.62
C TYR A 96 11.12 -9.24 -5.33
N ILE A 97 11.01 -8.81 -6.59
CA ILE A 97 12.16 -8.34 -7.39
C ILE A 97 12.82 -7.12 -6.74
N THR A 98 12.03 -6.16 -6.29
CA THR A 98 12.53 -4.91 -5.69
C THR A 98 12.93 -5.07 -4.22
N GLN A 99 12.66 -6.23 -3.61
CA GLN A 99 12.89 -6.52 -2.19
C GLN A 99 12.11 -5.56 -1.27
N ALA A 100 10.91 -5.16 -1.70
CA ALA A 100 10.02 -4.34 -0.89
C ALA A 100 9.64 -5.06 0.41
N LYS A 101 9.49 -4.30 1.50
CA LYS A 101 9.12 -4.86 2.82
C LYS A 101 7.62 -5.13 2.91
N CYS A 102 6.83 -4.30 2.26
CA CYS A 102 5.36 -4.44 2.29
C CYS A 102 4.71 -4.03 0.96
N ILE A 103 3.44 -4.38 0.83
CA ILE A 103 2.54 -3.94 -0.23
C ILE A 103 1.37 -3.24 0.44
N ARG A 104 1.09 -1.99 0.04
CA ARG A 104 -0.14 -1.29 0.40
C ARG A 104 -1.29 -1.78 -0.46
N LEU A 105 -2.45 -1.98 0.18
CA LEU A 105 -3.71 -2.35 -0.46
C LEU A 105 -4.91 -1.64 0.19
N PHE A 106 -6.09 -1.77 -0.43
CA PHE A 106 -7.33 -1.15 -0.02
C PHE A 106 -8.47 -2.18 0.10
N SER A 107 -9.66 -1.74 0.56
CA SER A 107 -10.82 -2.62 0.80
C SER A 107 -12.04 -2.27 -0.07
N PHE A 108 -11.80 -2.02 -1.33
CA PHE A 108 -12.72 -1.89 -2.47
C PHE A 108 -13.69 -0.70 -2.42
N TYR A 109 -13.73 0.03 -3.55
CA TYR A 109 -14.74 1.06 -3.80
C TYR A 109 -16.12 0.46 -4.02
N GLY A 110 -17.16 1.34 -3.99
CA GLY A 110 -18.56 0.95 -4.15
C GLY A 110 -19.18 0.30 -2.93
N THR A 111 -18.39 0.09 -1.88
CA THR A 111 -18.85 -0.44 -0.60
C THR A 111 -19.43 0.66 0.30
N ASP A 112 -18.88 1.88 0.26
CA ASP A 112 -19.26 3.02 1.10
C ASP A 112 -19.41 2.65 2.59
N GLY A 113 -18.62 1.69 3.07
CA GLY A 113 -18.67 1.15 4.43
C GLY A 113 -19.95 0.37 4.77
N LYS A 114 -20.74 -0.04 3.80
CA LYS A 114 -21.99 -0.78 4.06
C LYS A 114 -21.71 -2.21 4.51
N ALA A 115 -22.44 -2.64 5.55
CA ALA A 115 -22.28 -3.97 6.15
C ALA A 115 -22.59 -5.13 5.18
N GLU A 116 -23.43 -4.92 4.17
CA GLU A 116 -23.79 -5.93 3.17
C GLU A 116 -22.58 -6.43 2.37
N TYR A 117 -21.51 -5.62 2.22
CA TYR A 117 -20.30 -5.99 1.48
C TYR A 117 -19.21 -6.63 2.37
N LYS A 118 -19.42 -6.69 3.68
CA LYS A 118 -18.41 -7.14 4.63
C LYS A 118 -17.82 -8.51 4.28
N ASP A 119 -18.67 -9.48 4.06
CA ASP A 119 -18.24 -10.88 3.83
C ASP A 119 -17.45 -10.99 2.53
N GLU A 120 -17.88 -10.31 1.45
CA GLU A 120 -17.17 -10.28 0.17
C GLU A 120 -15.82 -9.56 0.29
N VAL A 121 -15.76 -8.44 1.00
CA VAL A 121 -14.50 -7.73 1.27
C VAL A 121 -13.52 -8.64 2.01
N PHE A 122 -13.98 -9.33 3.03
CA PHE A 122 -13.13 -10.22 3.84
C PHE A 122 -12.68 -11.45 3.05
N ASP A 123 -13.53 -12.03 2.22
CA ASP A 123 -13.16 -13.11 1.30
C ASP A 123 -12.03 -12.64 0.36
N ARG A 124 -12.20 -11.51 -0.33
CA ARG A 124 -11.19 -11.00 -1.26
C ARG A 124 -9.87 -10.65 -0.57
N LEU A 125 -9.92 -10.02 0.60
CA LEU A 125 -8.71 -9.71 1.38
C LEU A 125 -8.01 -10.99 1.86
N SER A 126 -8.77 -12.01 2.29
CA SER A 126 -8.20 -13.31 2.68
C SER A 126 -7.48 -13.99 1.52
N ARG A 127 -8.03 -13.88 0.31
CA ARG A 127 -7.38 -14.41 -0.92
C ARG A 127 -6.05 -13.71 -1.21
N TYR A 128 -5.91 -12.39 -0.94
CA TYR A 128 -4.59 -11.73 -1.03
C TYR A 128 -3.61 -12.27 0.02
N VAL A 129 -4.09 -12.51 1.24
CA VAL A 129 -3.25 -13.13 2.29
C VAL A 129 -2.75 -14.49 1.82
N ASP A 130 -3.62 -15.35 1.30
CA ASP A 130 -3.26 -16.67 0.80
C ASP A 130 -2.25 -16.60 -0.36
N MET A 131 -2.45 -15.66 -1.29
CA MET A 131 -1.55 -15.47 -2.43
C MET A 131 -0.17 -14.95 -2.00
N ALA A 132 -0.09 -14.15 -0.94
CA ALA A 132 1.16 -13.62 -0.39
C ALA A 132 1.88 -14.60 0.55
N LYS A 133 1.25 -15.70 0.91
CA LYS A 133 1.79 -16.67 1.86
C LYS A 133 3.15 -17.22 1.43
N GLY A 134 4.13 -17.15 2.33
CA GLY A 134 5.49 -17.61 2.06
C GLY A 134 6.36 -16.64 1.25
N SER A 135 5.84 -15.49 0.79
CA SER A 135 6.61 -14.47 0.07
C SER A 135 7.56 -13.65 0.95
N GLY A 136 7.30 -13.59 2.25
CA GLY A 136 8.00 -12.71 3.18
C GLY A 136 7.57 -11.22 3.10
N VAL A 137 6.60 -10.88 2.23
CA VAL A 137 6.07 -9.52 2.08
C VAL A 137 4.89 -9.30 3.03
N ILE A 138 4.88 -8.17 3.72
CA ILE A 138 3.79 -7.78 4.63
C ILE A 138 2.71 -7.06 3.83
N LEU A 139 1.45 -7.47 3.99
CA LEU A 139 0.31 -6.74 3.43
C LEU A 139 -0.12 -5.64 4.40
N CYS A 140 -0.37 -4.43 3.88
CA CYS A 140 -0.77 -3.28 4.68
C CYS A 140 -2.02 -2.63 4.08
N HIS A 141 -3.11 -2.60 4.84
CA HIS A 141 -4.35 -1.94 4.45
C HIS A 141 -4.31 -0.46 4.83
N GLU A 142 -4.54 0.42 3.88
CA GLU A 142 -4.70 1.85 4.09
C GLU A 142 -6.18 2.23 4.20
N ASN A 143 -6.52 3.03 5.21
CA ASN A 143 -7.83 3.65 5.30
C ASN A 143 -8.01 4.71 4.20
N GLU A 144 -9.14 4.69 3.50
CA GLU A 144 -9.46 5.66 2.45
C GLU A 144 -10.97 5.87 2.33
N LYS A 145 -11.38 7.08 1.94
CA LYS A 145 -12.80 7.40 1.75
C LYS A 145 -13.42 6.58 0.61
N GLY A 146 -14.63 6.06 0.84
CA GLY A 146 -15.42 5.34 -0.16
C GLY A 146 -15.12 3.85 -0.30
N ILE A 147 -14.17 3.32 0.46
CA ILE A 147 -13.92 1.87 0.59
C ILE A 147 -14.58 1.33 1.87
N TYR A 148 -14.56 0.01 2.08
CA TYR A 148 -15.11 -0.57 3.32
C TYR A 148 -14.40 -0.03 4.56
N GLY A 149 -13.07 -0.01 4.56
CA GLY A 149 -12.22 0.48 5.64
C GLY A 149 -11.98 1.99 5.59
N ASP A 150 -13.03 2.79 5.50
CA ASP A 150 -12.96 4.26 5.47
C ASP A 150 -12.94 4.90 6.86
N VAL A 151 -13.45 4.19 7.90
CA VAL A 151 -13.37 4.61 9.30
C VAL A 151 -12.70 3.54 10.16
N ALA A 152 -12.16 3.97 11.31
CA ALA A 152 -11.32 3.13 12.16
C ALA A 152 -12.02 1.88 12.71
N SER A 153 -13.34 1.93 12.96
CA SER A 153 -14.09 0.76 13.42
C SER A 153 -14.06 -0.36 12.38
N ARG A 154 -14.27 -0.04 11.10
CA ARG A 154 -14.22 -1.01 9.99
C ARG A 154 -12.79 -1.47 9.67
N CYS A 155 -11.80 -0.57 9.76
CA CYS A 155 -10.40 -0.97 9.70
C CYS A 155 -10.05 -1.98 10.81
N SER A 156 -10.51 -1.73 12.05
CA SER A 156 -10.30 -2.65 13.17
C SER A 156 -10.97 -4.00 12.95
N GLU A 157 -12.15 -4.05 12.30
CA GLU A 157 -12.78 -5.32 11.92
C GLU A 157 -11.91 -6.12 10.95
N ILE A 158 -11.35 -5.46 9.92
CA ILE A 158 -10.42 -6.09 8.96
C ILE A 158 -9.22 -6.68 9.70
N HIS A 159 -8.52 -5.89 10.52
CA HIS A 159 -7.29 -6.33 11.19
C HIS A 159 -7.53 -7.42 12.26
N ARG A 160 -8.72 -7.46 12.88
CA ARG A 160 -9.10 -8.55 13.80
C ARG A 160 -9.38 -9.85 13.07
N ALA A 161 -10.04 -9.78 11.91
CA ALA A 161 -10.37 -10.95 11.12
C ALA A 161 -9.16 -11.49 10.35
N LEU A 162 -8.26 -10.62 9.90
CA LEU A 162 -7.09 -10.92 9.08
C LEU A 162 -5.83 -10.30 9.73
N PRO A 163 -5.30 -10.89 10.81
CA PRO A 163 -4.18 -10.34 11.58
C PRO A 163 -2.85 -10.28 10.80
N GLU A 164 -2.76 -10.98 9.67
CA GLU A 164 -1.65 -10.92 8.72
C GLU A 164 -1.58 -9.57 8.00
N ILE A 165 -2.71 -8.87 7.85
CA ILE A 165 -2.78 -7.54 7.25
C ILE A 165 -2.52 -6.50 8.33
N LYS A 166 -1.49 -5.68 8.15
CA LYS A 166 -1.16 -4.56 9.03
C LYS A 166 -1.84 -3.27 8.55
N ALA A 167 -1.82 -2.22 9.36
CA ALA A 167 -2.42 -0.94 9.00
C ALA A 167 -1.37 0.04 8.46
N VAL A 168 -1.72 0.75 7.39
CA VAL A 168 -1.19 2.07 7.06
C VAL A 168 -2.15 3.08 7.67
N PHE A 169 -1.66 3.91 8.56
CA PHE A 169 -2.47 4.94 9.19
C PHE A 169 -2.32 6.25 8.43
N ASP A 170 -3.36 6.66 7.71
CA ASP A 170 -3.44 7.94 7.03
C ASP A 170 -4.43 8.86 7.77
N PRO A 171 -3.94 9.84 8.55
CA PRO A 171 -4.80 10.75 9.31
C PRO A 171 -5.65 11.66 8.41
N ALA A 172 -5.13 12.06 7.23
CA ALA A 172 -5.86 12.94 6.32
C ALA A 172 -7.08 12.22 5.74
N ASN A 173 -6.96 10.94 5.40
CA ASN A 173 -8.06 10.12 4.90
C ASN A 173 -9.16 9.90 5.94
N PHE A 174 -8.81 9.80 7.23
CA PHE A 174 -9.83 9.78 8.30
C PHE A 174 -10.60 11.10 8.37
N ILE A 175 -9.92 12.24 8.32
CA ILE A 175 -10.58 13.56 8.30
C ILE A 175 -11.51 13.67 7.07
N GLN A 176 -11.07 13.23 5.88
CA GLN A 176 -11.91 13.22 4.68
C GLN A 176 -13.15 12.33 4.82
N SER A 177 -13.07 11.29 5.66
CA SER A 177 -14.17 10.38 5.98
C SER A 177 -15.03 10.87 7.15
N GLY A 178 -14.75 12.06 7.67
CA GLY A 178 -15.51 12.68 8.77
C GLY A 178 -15.17 12.10 10.14
N GLN A 179 -14.01 11.46 10.31
CA GLN A 179 -13.58 10.87 11.57
C GLN A 179 -12.37 11.60 12.16
N ASP A 180 -12.42 11.89 13.47
CA ASP A 180 -11.29 12.41 14.22
C ASP A 180 -10.14 11.38 14.31
N THR A 181 -8.91 11.89 14.16
CA THR A 181 -7.71 11.06 14.11
C THR A 181 -7.31 10.45 15.45
N LEU A 182 -7.54 11.15 16.57
CA LEU A 182 -7.15 10.62 17.88
C LEU A 182 -7.97 9.39 18.30
N PRO A 183 -9.31 9.38 18.21
CA PRO A 183 -10.09 8.16 18.43
C PRO A 183 -9.73 7.04 17.42
N ALA A 184 -9.42 7.39 16.18
CA ALA A 184 -8.98 6.42 15.19
C ALA A 184 -7.63 5.78 15.59
N TRP A 185 -6.68 6.60 16.03
CA TRP A 185 -5.39 6.14 16.56
C TRP A 185 -5.55 5.19 17.74
N ASP A 186 -6.37 5.54 18.73
CA ASP A 186 -6.58 4.70 19.91
C ASP A 186 -7.12 3.31 19.56
N LEU A 187 -7.91 3.23 18.49
CA LEU A 187 -8.49 1.97 18.02
C LEU A 187 -7.50 1.12 17.21
N LEU A 188 -6.58 1.76 16.47
CA LEU A 188 -5.77 1.10 15.45
C LEU A 188 -4.27 0.97 15.78
N LYS A 189 -3.76 1.68 16.78
CA LYS A 189 -2.32 1.77 17.10
C LYS A 189 -1.59 0.43 17.17
N GLU A 190 -2.25 -0.63 17.66
CA GLU A 190 -1.65 -1.98 17.78
C GLU A 190 -1.49 -2.69 16.42
N TYR A 191 -2.18 -2.22 15.37
CA TYR A 191 -2.12 -2.79 14.02
C TYR A 191 -1.20 -2.00 13.09
N VAL A 192 -0.84 -0.75 13.46
CA VAL A 192 -0.12 0.18 12.59
C VAL A 192 1.30 -0.29 12.33
N TYR A 193 1.64 -0.42 11.06
CA TYR A 193 2.96 -0.75 10.58
C TYR A 193 3.74 0.49 10.14
N TYR A 194 3.06 1.43 9.48
CA TYR A 194 3.62 2.72 9.10
C TYR A 194 2.51 3.78 8.87
N PHE A 195 2.94 5.01 8.64
CA PHE A 195 2.06 6.17 8.46
C PHE A 195 2.20 6.76 7.08
N HIS A 196 1.11 7.28 6.53
CA HIS A 196 1.12 8.32 5.50
C HIS A 196 0.88 9.67 6.15
N ILE A 197 1.66 10.71 5.74
CA ILE A 197 1.57 12.07 6.28
C ILE A 197 1.75 13.09 5.15
#